data_4cae1e12b6890c0a5fc68312232e4ada
#
_entry.id   4cae1e12b6890c0a5fc68312232e4ada
#
_cell.length_a   1.000
_cell.length_b   1.000
_cell.length_c   1.000
_cell.angle_alpha   90.00
_cell.angle_beta   90.00
_cell.angle_gamma   90.00
#
_symmetry.space_group_name_H-M   'P 1'
#
loop_
_entity.id
_entity.type
_entity.pdbx_description
1 polymer ?
#
loop_
_entity_poly.entity_id
_entity_poly.type
_entity_poly.pdbx_seq_one_letter_code
_entity_poly.pdbx_strand_id
1 'polypeptide(L)'
;MKREIRTVVYDKILQIEAYRFEGIVQPFPNHFHEHYVIGFVENGKRCLFCKDQKYNIKKGDIILFNPGDNHACVQSNHETFDYRGFNISKSIMLDLAEEITGKRELPRFSKNVIYNDEISCYLQPLHEMIMNGTSDLEKEESLLFLLSALIQNYGQSFENCISECPQEIEKACEFIRQHFNERIYLDQLCHHTGLSKSTLLRAFTKSKGITPYRYLETIRINKAKTLLENGVQPIEAAIQTGFSDQSHFTNYFNRFIGLSPGVYRNIFSDKNKKGDYLHF
;
A
#
# COMPACT_ATOMS: atom_id res chain seq x y z
N MET A 1 -3.64 -31.13 11.71
CA MET A 1 -2.62 -30.08 11.73
C MET A 1 -2.77 -29.24 10.45
N LYS A 2 -2.87 -27.90 10.56
CA LYS A 2 -2.77 -27.05 9.36
C LYS A 2 -1.42 -27.30 8.69
N ARG A 3 -1.41 -27.51 7.37
CA ARG A 3 -0.16 -27.68 6.60
C ARG A 3 0.61 -26.35 6.62
N GLU A 4 1.90 -26.39 6.89
CA GLU A 4 2.77 -25.23 6.77
C GLU A 4 2.81 -24.76 5.32
N ILE A 5 2.57 -23.47 5.09
CA ILE A 5 2.60 -22.84 3.77
C ILE A 5 3.54 -21.64 3.85
N ARG A 6 4.45 -21.56 2.88
CA ARG A 6 5.34 -20.40 2.71
C ARG A 6 5.21 -19.89 1.29
N THR A 7 4.85 -18.62 1.16
CA THR A 7 4.74 -17.94 -0.13
C THR A 7 5.66 -16.72 -0.11
N VAL A 8 6.37 -16.53 -1.20
CA VAL A 8 7.26 -15.39 -1.41
C VAL A 8 6.99 -14.81 -2.79
N VAL A 9 6.87 -13.51 -2.89
CA VAL A 9 6.65 -12.76 -4.12
C VAL A 9 7.67 -11.63 -4.19
N TYR A 10 8.34 -11.48 -5.33
CA TYR A 10 9.20 -10.33 -5.60
C TYR A 10 8.45 -9.31 -6.47
N ASP A 11 8.24 -8.11 -5.94
CA ASP A 11 7.67 -7.01 -6.71
C ASP A 11 8.77 -6.29 -7.50
N LYS A 12 8.66 -6.33 -8.82
CA LYS A 12 9.68 -5.76 -9.73
C LYS A 12 9.68 -4.23 -9.75
N ILE A 13 8.58 -3.59 -9.42
CA ILE A 13 8.45 -2.13 -9.42
C ILE A 13 9.01 -1.56 -8.14
N LEU A 14 8.58 -2.08 -7.00
CA LEU A 14 9.08 -1.68 -5.70
C LEU A 14 10.47 -2.25 -5.38
N GLN A 15 10.91 -3.28 -6.11
CA GLN A 15 12.15 -4.02 -5.91
C GLN A 15 12.29 -4.58 -4.49
N ILE A 16 11.16 -5.01 -3.91
CA ILE A 16 11.10 -5.60 -2.58
C ILE A 16 10.50 -7.02 -2.64
N GLU A 17 10.82 -7.81 -1.65
CA GLU A 17 10.27 -9.14 -1.47
C GLU A 17 9.17 -9.08 -0.41
N ALA A 18 8.00 -9.63 -0.73
CA ALA A 18 6.92 -9.86 0.23
C ALA A 18 6.80 -11.36 0.51
N TYR A 19 6.60 -11.71 1.76
CA TYR A 19 6.44 -13.10 2.15
C TYR A 19 5.24 -13.29 3.08
N ARG A 20 4.65 -14.49 3.00
CA ARG A 20 3.55 -14.95 3.83
C ARG A 20 3.83 -16.37 4.32
N PHE A 21 3.91 -16.54 5.62
CA PHE A 21 4.14 -17.83 6.28
C PHE A 21 2.95 -18.16 7.15
N GLU A 22 2.34 -19.33 6.94
CA GLU A 22 1.14 -19.78 7.63
C GLU A 22 1.38 -21.17 8.24
N GLY A 23 0.83 -21.38 9.42
CA GLY A 23 0.90 -22.68 10.10
C GLY A 23 2.29 -23.07 10.59
N ILE A 24 3.19 -22.10 10.80
CA ILE A 24 4.58 -22.37 11.22
C ILE A 24 4.60 -22.93 12.64
N VAL A 25 5.17 -24.10 12.81
CA VAL A 25 5.39 -24.76 14.10
C VAL A 25 6.85 -24.68 14.53
N GLN A 26 7.77 -24.69 13.55
CA GLN A 26 9.20 -24.74 13.81
C GLN A 26 9.71 -23.43 14.43
N PRO A 27 10.71 -23.49 15.33
CA PRO A 27 11.42 -22.31 15.78
C PRO A 27 12.30 -21.75 14.66
N PHE A 28 12.52 -20.45 14.66
CA PHE A 28 13.55 -19.82 13.85
C PHE A 28 14.83 -19.76 14.68
N PRO A 29 15.91 -20.45 14.26
CA PRO A 29 17.17 -20.46 14.99
C PRO A 29 17.79 -19.06 15.00
N ASN A 30 18.81 -18.86 15.82
CA ASN A 30 19.53 -17.59 15.87
C ASN A 30 20.22 -17.30 14.53
N HIS A 31 19.90 -16.14 13.93
CA HIS A 31 20.41 -15.70 12.62
C HIS A 31 20.25 -14.19 12.47
N PHE A 32 20.80 -13.64 11.41
CA PHE A 32 20.60 -12.26 11.00
C PHE A 32 20.31 -12.18 9.50
N HIS A 33 19.79 -11.04 9.06
CA HIS A 33 19.61 -10.72 7.65
C HIS A 33 20.54 -9.58 7.22
N GLU A 34 20.91 -9.53 5.95
CA GLU A 34 21.66 -8.43 5.37
C GLU A 34 20.76 -7.31 4.83
N HIS A 35 19.46 -7.52 4.90
CA HIS A 35 18.40 -6.61 4.48
C HIS A 35 17.54 -6.19 5.69
N TYR A 36 16.71 -5.17 5.49
CA TYR A 36 15.68 -4.80 6.45
C TYR A 36 14.53 -5.79 6.41
N VAL A 37 14.01 -6.13 7.57
CA VAL A 37 12.80 -6.95 7.70
C VAL A 37 11.73 -6.10 8.38
N ILE A 38 10.57 -5.98 7.74
CA ILE A 38 9.37 -5.33 8.29
C ILE A 38 8.28 -6.37 8.27
N GLY A 39 7.98 -6.95 9.42
CA GLY A 39 7.03 -8.04 9.54
C GLY A 39 5.87 -7.71 10.47
N PHE A 40 4.79 -8.45 10.34
CA PHE A 40 3.67 -8.38 11.27
C PHE A 40 3.07 -9.76 11.55
N VAL A 41 2.63 -9.92 12.78
CA VAL A 41 2.08 -11.17 13.27
C VAL A 41 0.59 -11.22 13.01
N GLU A 42 0.11 -12.21 12.25
CA GLU A 42 -1.30 -12.40 11.96
C GLU A 42 -2.01 -13.31 12.94
N ASN A 43 -1.29 -14.33 13.42
CA ASN A 43 -1.85 -15.29 14.37
C ASN A 43 -0.76 -15.98 15.19
N GLY A 44 -1.14 -16.45 16.38
CA GLY A 44 -0.24 -17.15 17.28
C GLY A 44 0.60 -16.23 18.16
N LYS A 45 1.46 -16.88 18.96
CA LYS A 45 2.36 -16.20 19.90
C LYS A 45 3.75 -16.81 19.81
N ARG A 46 4.79 -15.98 19.92
CA ARG A 46 6.19 -16.40 19.93
C ARG A 46 6.97 -15.61 20.96
N CYS A 47 8.07 -16.21 21.37
CA CYS A 47 9.12 -15.51 22.11
C CYS A 47 10.24 -15.16 21.14
N LEU A 48 10.40 -13.87 20.88
CA LEU A 48 11.45 -13.32 20.02
C LEU A 48 12.62 -12.85 20.91
N PHE A 49 13.82 -13.27 20.56
CA PHE A 49 15.08 -12.79 21.14
C PHE A 49 15.80 -11.94 20.10
N CYS A 50 16.15 -10.72 20.41
CA CYS A 50 16.91 -9.83 19.54
C CYS A 50 17.79 -8.91 20.38
N LYS A 51 19.09 -8.83 20.10
CA LYS A 51 20.05 -7.96 20.79
C LYS A 51 19.95 -8.05 22.32
N ASP A 52 19.99 -9.25 22.87
CA ASP A 52 19.90 -9.54 24.31
C ASP A 52 18.56 -9.12 24.96
N GLN A 53 17.59 -8.72 24.15
CA GLN A 53 16.23 -8.42 24.58
C GLN A 53 15.29 -9.58 24.25
N LYS A 54 14.33 -9.81 25.16
CA LYS A 54 13.28 -10.81 24.99
C LYS A 54 11.93 -10.12 24.80
N TYR A 55 11.22 -10.49 23.73
CA TYR A 55 9.91 -9.96 23.39
C TYR A 55 8.90 -11.09 23.31
N ASN A 56 7.73 -10.91 23.90
CA ASN A 56 6.58 -11.80 23.68
C ASN A 56 5.71 -11.17 22.60
N ILE A 57 5.80 -11.71 21.37
CA ILE A 57 5.07 -11.21 20.23
C ILE A 57 3.78 -12.01 20.02
N LYS A 58 2.74 -11.31 19.57
CA LYS A 58 1.41 -11.85 19.31
C LYS A 58 0.76 -11.16 18.12
N LYS A 59 -0.43 -11.61 17.74
CA LYS A 59 -1.23 -11.00 16.68
C LYS A 59 -1.32 -9.48 16.84
N GLY A 60 -1.03 -8.77 15.75
CA GLY A 60 -1.05 -7.30 15.64
C GLY A 60 0.30 -6.65 15.91
N ASP A 61 1.29 -7.37 16.44
CA ASP A 61 2.61 -6.82 16.67
C ASP A 61 3.42 -6.74 15.37
N ILE A 62 4.20 -5.67 15.23
CA ILE A 62 5.09 -5.42 14.09
C ILE A 62 6.52 -5.71 14.54
N ILE A 63 7.27 -6.33 13.65
CA ILE A 63 8.67 -6.73 13.87
C ILE A 63 9.55 -5.94 12.90
N LEU A 64 10.59 -5.29 13.44
CA LEU A 64 11.56 -4.54 12.67
C LEU A 64 12.97 -5.08 12.94
N PHE A 65 13.65 -5.55 11.90
CA PHE A 65 15.07 -5.87 11.98
C PHE A 65 15.87 -4.98 11.04
N ASN A 66 16.88 -4.33 11.61
CA ASN A 66 17.91 -3.69 10.80
C ASN A 66 18.86 -4.77 10.25
N PRO A 67 19.53 -4.51 9.13
CA PRO A 67 20.58 -5.40 8.65
C PRO A 67 21.63 -5.70 9.73
N GLY A 68 21.90 -7.00 9.95
CA GLY A 68 22.83 -7.47 10.97
C GLY A 68 22.23 -7.65 12.38
N ASP A 69 20.95 -7.35 12.59
CA ASP A 69 20.28 -7.61 13.86
C ASP A 69 20.12 -9.13 14.07
N ASN A 70 20.90 -9.66 15.00
CA ASN A 70 20.86 -11.08 15.35
C ASN A 70 19.60 -11.39 16.17
N HIS A 71 18.83 -12.38 15.74
CA HIS A 71 17.57 -12.72 16.37
C HIS A 71 17.22 -14.20 16.27
N ALA A 72 16.39 -14.66 17.21
CA ALA A 72 15.81 -16.00 17.24
C ALA A 72 14.35 -15.92 17.65
N CYS A 73 13.51 -16.79 17.11
CA CYS A 73 12.10 -16.84 17.45
C CYS A 73 11.71 -18.25 17.84
N VAL A 74 11.31 -18.44 19.10
CA VAL A 74 10.95 -19.76 19.64
C VAL A 74 9.46 -19.82 19.97
N GLN A 75 8.94 -21.02 19.97
CA GLN A 75 7.55 -21.30 20.36
C GLN A 75 7.33 -20.95 21.83
N SER A 76 6.24 -20.29 22.16
CA SER A 76 5.84 -20.03 23.54
C SER A 76 4.83 -21.06 24.06
N ASN A 77 4.04 -21.63 23.16
CA ASN A 77 3.05 -22.69 23.39
C ASN A 77 2.89 -23.44 22.06
N HIS A 78 2.46 -24.67 22.03
CA HIS A 78 2.37 -25.50 20.83
C HIS A 78 1.40 -24.96 19.73
N GLU A 79 1.16 -23.64 19.69
CA GLU A 79 0.33 -23.00 18.67
C GLU A 79 1.09 -22.72 17.37
N THR A 80 0.37 -22.75 16.26
CA THR A 80 0.88 -22.33 14.97
C THR A 80 1.10 -20.80 14.94
N PHE A 81 2.01 -20.36 14.10
CA PHE A 81 2.36 -18.97 13.94
C PHE A 81 2.18 -18.55 12.48
N ASP A 82 1.37 -17.53 12.25
CA ASP A 82 1.14 -16.94 10.95
C ASP A 82 1.79 -15.53 10.93
N TYR A 83 2.62 -15.28 9.93
CA TYR A 83 3.51 -14.15 9.88
C TYR A 83 3.71 -13.68 8.44
N ARG A 84 3.63 -12.39 8.21
CA ARG A 84 3.86 -11.75 6.92
C ARG A 84 4.90 -10.66 7.04
N GLY A 85 5.47 -10.25 5.92
CA GLY A 85 6.35 -9.09 5.92
C GLY A 85 7.03 -8.82 4.60
N PHE A 86 7.96 -7.90 4.66
CA PHE A 86 8.77 -7.41 3.56
C PHE A 86 10.25 -7.54 3.88
N ASN A 87 11.01 -7.91 2.86
CA ASN A 87 12.46 -7.83 2.85
C ASN A 87 12.88 -6.70 1.91
N ILE A 88 13.59 -5.72 2.45
CA ILE A 88 14.03 -4.54 1.70
C ILE A 88 15.54 -4.48 1.74
N SER A 89 16.20 -4.52 0.57
CA SER A 89 17.65 -4.45 0.49
C SER A 89 18.19 -3.11 0.99
N LYS A 90 19.47 -3.07 1.42
CA LYS A 90 20.12 -1.82 1.84
C LYS A 90 20.11 -0.77 0.73
N SER A 91 20.31 -1.17 -0.54
CA SER A 91 20.30 -0.23 -1.67
C SER A 91 18.93 0.42 -1.84
N ILE A 92 17.88 -0.37 -1.87
CA ILE A 92 16.50 0.13 -2.02
C ILE A 92 16.09 0.97 -0.80
N MET A 93 16.43 0.53 0.42
CA MET A 93 16.16 1.33 1.62
C MET A 93 16.89 2.67 1.61
N LEU A 94 18.12 2.71 1.09
CA LEU A 94 18.92 3.94 0.98
C LEU A 94 18.26 4.94 0.02
N ASP A 95 17.80 4.46 -1.14
CA ASP A 95 17.12 5.29 -2.14
C ASP A 95 15.77 5.80 -1.61
N LEU A 96 14.98 4.94 -0.94
CA LEU A 96 13.71 5.33 -0.31
C LEU A 96 13.91 6.28 0.87
N ALA A 97 14.97 6.10 1.67
CA ALA A 97 15.28 7.00 2.78
C ALA A 97 15.69 8.39 2.28
N GLU A 98 16.50 8.46 1.20
CA GLU A 98 16.85 9.72 0.55
C GLU A 98 15.59 10.43 0.01
N GLU A 99 14.69 9.69 -0.62
CA GLU A 99 13.41 10.19 -1.12
C GLU A 99 12.54 10.77 0.00
N ILE A 100 12.47 10.09 1.14
CA ILE A 100 11.62 10.48 2.29
C ILE A 100 12.22 11.62 3.09
N THR A 101 13.55 11.60 3.34
CA THR A 101 14.21 12.49 4.29
C THR A 101 15.06 13.58 3.65
N GLY A 102 15.38 13.45 2.36
CA GLY A 102 16.36 14.28 1.66
C GLY A 102 17.82 13.94 2.01
N LYS A 103 18.07 12.89 2.79
CA LYS A 103 19.42 12.46 3.19
C LYS A 103 19.68 11.04 2.72
N ARG A 104 20.81 10.82 2.05
CA ARG A 104 21.21 9.49 1.59
C ARG A 104 21.89 8.70 2.71
N GLU A 105 21.12 8.31 3.70
CA GLU A 105 21.58 7.58 4.88
C GLU A 105 20.62 6.43 5.21
N LEU A 106 21.20 5.29 5.59
CA LEU A 106 20.38 4.14 5.99
C LEU A 106 19.71 4.41 7.35
N PRO A 107 18.38 4.33 7.45
CA PRO A 107 17.69 4.51 8.72
C PRO A 107 18.04 3.37 9.66
N ARG A 108 18.20 3.68 10.94
CA ARG A 108 18.35 2.71 12.00
C ARG A 108 17.14 2.74 12.90
N PHE A 109 16.36 1.68 12.87
CA PHE A 109 15.21 1.54 13.76
C PHE A 109 15.65 1.26 15.18
N SER A 110 15.14 2.04 16.13
CA SER A 110 15.47 1.96 17.55
C SER A 110 14.74 0.83 18.28
N LYS A 111 13.61 0.36 17.73
CA LYS A 111 12.80 -0.71 18.28
C LYS A 111 12.76 -1.91 17.33
N ASN A 112 12.86 -3.12 17.90
CA ASN A 112 12.72 -4.36 17.13
C ASN A 112 11.28 -4.90 17.16
N VAL A 113 10.44 -4.46 18.10
CA VAL A 113 9.02 -4.81 18.18
C VAL A 113 8.20 -3.56 18.47
N ILE A 114 7.13 -3.38 17.74
CA ILE A 114 6.13 -2.32 17.91
C ILE A 114 4.81 -3.00 18.22
N TYR A 115 4.20 -2.63 19.35
CA TYR A 115 2.99 -3.24 19.85
C TYR A 115 1.77 -2.42 19.45
N ASN A 116 0.83 -3.07 18.74
CA ASN A 116 -0.52 -2.55 18.45
C ASN A 116 -0.53 -1.10 17.92
N ASP A 117 0.25 -0.84 16.87
CA ASP A 117 0.43 0.48 16.28
C ASP A 117 -0.47 0.67 15.05
N GLU A 118 -0.85 1.93 14.79
CA GLU A 118 -1.60 2.34 13.61
C GLU A 118 -0.85 2.05 12.30
N ILE A 119 0.47 1.88 12.33
CA ILE A 119 1.30 1.50 11.18
C ILE A 119 0.83 0.18 10.53
N SER A 120 0.18 -0.69 11.29
CA SER A 120 -0.41 -1.92 10.76
C SER A 120 -1.43 -1.65 9.64
N CYS A 121 -2.10 -0.49 9.64
CA CYS A 121 -3.05 -0.10 8.60
C CYS A 121 -2.40 0.15 7.23
N TYR A 122 -1.10 0.42 7.17
CA TYR A 122 -0.32 0.54 5.93
C TYR A 122 0.28 -0.80 5.49
N LEU A 123 0.68 -1.64 6.45
CA LEU A 123 1.34 -2.92 6.18
C LEU A 123 0.45 -3.93 5.46
N GLN A 124 -0.75 -4.16 5.99
CA GLN A 124 -1.65 -5.19 5.46
C GLN A 124 -2.10 -4.89 4.03
N PRO A 125 -2.62 -3.69 3.69
CA PRO A 125 -3.02 -3.38 2.32
C PRO A 125 -1.86 -3.46 1.33
N LEU A 126 -0.69 -2.93 1.68
CA LEU A 126 0.50 -3.00 0.82
C LEU A 126 0.89 -4.46 0.54
N HIS A 127 0.90 -5.29 1.58
CA HIS A 127 1.24 -6.70 1.44
C HIS A 127 0.24 -7.43 0.51
N GLU A 128 -1.05 -7.18 0.67
CA GLU A 128 -2.09 -7.78 -0.18
C GLU A 128 -1.97 -7.32 -1.63
N MET A 129 -1.69 -6.04 -1.87
CA MET A 129 -1.47 -5.51 -3.23
C MET A 129 -0.28 -6.20 -3.92
N ILE A 130 0.84 -6.40 -3.21
CA ILE A 130 2.00 -7.10 -3.77
C ILE A 130 1.69 -8.57 -4.03
N MET A 131 1.08 -9.27 -3.08
CA MET A 131 0.74 -10.68 -3.23
C MET A 131 -0.25 -10.95 -4.36
N ASN A 132 -1.13 -10.00 -4.66
CA ASN A 132 -2.15 -10.11 -5.70
C ASN A 132 -1.75 -9.44 -7.04
N GLY A 133 -0.61 -8.78 -7.10
CA GLY A 133 -0.10 -8.13 -8.31
C GLY A 133 -0.96 -6.96 -8.78
N THR A 134 -1.55 -6.20 -7.85
CA THR A 134 -2.44 -5.07 -8.16
C THR A 134 -1.69 -3.73 -8.25
N SER A 135 -2.39 -2.70 -8.66
CA SER A 135 -2.09 -1.26 -8.81
C SER A 135 -0.69 -0.75 -8.41
N ASP A 136 0.13 -0.40 -9.40
CA ASP A 136 1.51 0.04 -9.17
C ASP A 136 1.61 1.37 -8.43
N LEU A 137 0.80 2.36 -8.79
CA LEU A 137 0.79 3.67 -8.14
C LEU A 137 0.41 3.57 -6.65
N GLU A 138 -0.61 2.79 -6.33
CA GLU A 138 -1.07 2.61 -4.95
C GLU A 138 -0.04 1.87 -4.09
N LYS A 139 0.68 0.90 -4.68
CA LYS A 139 1.78 0.20 -3.99
C LYS A 139 2.93 1.15 -3.65
N GLU A 140 3.35 1.99 -4.61
CA GLU A 140 4.41 2.97 -4.40
C GLU A 140 4.04 3.97 -3.30
N GLU A 141 2.83 4.53 -3.35
CA GLU A 141 2.32 5.42 -2.31
C GLU A 141 2.31 4.76 -0.94
N SER A 142 1.76 3.54 -0.85
CA SER A 142 1.62 2.80 0.40
C SER A 142 2.98 2.46 1.02
N LEU A 143 3.97 2.09 0.20
CA LEU A 143 5.32 1.82 0.67
C LEU A 143 5.98 3.09 1.23
N LEU A 144 5.85 4.22 0.54
CA LEU A 144 6.42 5.49 1.01
C LEU A 144 5.74 5.98 2.29
N PHE A 145 4.42 5.84 2.42
CA PHE A 145 3.72 6.17 3.67
C PHE A 145 4.16 5.28 4.82
N LEU A 146 4.24 3.96 4.59
CA LEU A 146 4.72 3.01 5.57
C LEU A 146 6.12 3.37 6.09
N LEU A 147 7.07 3.56 5.16
CA LEU A 147 8.45 3.87 5.52
C LEU A 147 8.58 5.26 6.14
N SER A 148 7.83 6.25 5.65
CA SER A 148 7.77 7.58 6.27
C SER A 148 7.34 7.51 7.73
N ALA A 149 6.26 6.77 8.01
CA ALA A 149 5.78 6.58 9.38
C ALA A 149 6.79 5.83 10.27
N LEU A 150 7.41 4.77 9.74
CA LEU A 150 8.42 4.01 10.47
C LEU A 150 9.69 4.85 10.77
N ILE A 151 10.18 5.60 9.80
CA ILE A 151 11.37 6.45 9.95
C ILE A 151 11.08 7.60 10.94
N GLN A 152 9.90 8.24 10.82
CA GLN A 152 9.54 9.36 11.71
C GLN A 152 9.36 8.93 13.16
N ASN A 153 8.72 7.78 13.41
CA ASN A 153 8.38 7.36 14.76
C ASN A 153 9.47 6.53 15.44
N TYR A 154 10.27 5.80 14.66
CA TYR A 154 11.21 4.80 15.17
C TYR A 154 12.63 4.91 14.61
N GLY A 155 12.87 5.76 13.62
CA GLY A 155 14.19 6.07 13.10
C GLY A 155 14.98 7.00 14.01
N GLN A 156 16.30 6.92 13.98
CA GLN A 156 17.17 7.88 14.68
C GLN A 156 17.32 9.13 13.82
N SER A 157 16.88 10.26 14.39
CA SER A 157 17.04 11.67 13.96
C SER A 157 16.94 12.02 12.47
N PHE A 158 15.72 12.36 12.01
CA PHE A 158 15.56 13.18 10.81
C PHE A 158 14.56 14.32 11.08
N GLU A 159 14.93 15.55 10.81
CA GLU A 159 14.00 16.69 10.80
C GLU A 159 13.27 16.73 9.44
N ASN A 160 11.95 16.63 9.43
CA ASN A 160 11.13 16.71 8.24
C ASN A 160 10.55 18.11 8.04
N CYS A 161 10.98 18.79 6.98
CA CYS A 161 10.34 20.02 6.51
C CYS A 161 9.31 19.70 5.41
N ILE A 162 8.02 19.96 5.64
CA ILE A 162 6.98 19.85 4.61
C ILE A 162 6.93 21.18 3.87
N SER A 163 7.40 21.19 2.64
CA SER A 163 7.26 22.33 1.72
C SER A 163 5.83 22.39 1.18
N GLU A 164 5.22 23.58 1.13
CA GLU A 164 3.96 23.80 0.46
C GLU A 164 4.23 24.09 -1.03
N CYS A 165 3.70 23.27 -1.92
CA CYS A 165 3.94 23.35 -3.36
C CYS A 165 2.61 23.39 -4.14
N PRO A 166 1.80 24.45 -4.01
CA PRO A 166 0.44 24.47 -4.59
C PRO A 166 0.42 24.42 -6.12
N GLN A 167 1.38 25.06 -6.79
CA GLN A 167 1.47 25.05 -8.25
C GLN A 167 1.87 23.66 -8.79
N GLU A 168 2.81 23.01 -8.13
CA GLU A 168 3.27 21.66 -8.47
C GLU A 168 2.14 20.64 -8.26
N ILE A 169 1.35 20.80 -7.21
CA ILE A 169 0.19 19.92 -6.96
C ILE A 169 -0.88 20.11 -8.04
N GLU A 170 -1.14 21.33 -8.50
CA GLU A 170 -2.09 21.54 -9.60
C GLU A 170 -1.58 20.96 -10.92
N LYS A 171 -0.28 21.05 -11.21
CA LYS A 171 0.35 20.33 -12.35
C LYS A 171 0.13 18.83 -12.26
N ALA A 172 0.32 18.23 -11.07
CA ALA A 172 0.03 16.80 -10.87
C ALA A 172 -1.43 16.47 -11.14
N CYS A 173 -2.37 17.27 -10.63
CA CYS A 173 -3.79 17.08 -10.87
C CYS A 173 -4.15 17.20 -12.37
N GLU A 174 -3.54 18.15 -13.08
CA GLU A 174 -3.76 18.33 -14.51
C GLU A 174 -3.24 17.13 -15.30
N PHE A 175 -2.02 16.67 -14.99
CA PHE A 175 -1.46 15.46 -15.60
C PHE A 175 -2.39 14.25 -15.39
N ILE A 176 -2.89 14.03 -14.18
CA ILE A 176 -3.82 12.93 -13.88
C ILE A 176 -5.12 13.08 -14.69
N ARG A 177 -5.69 14.30 -14.82
CA ARG A 177 -6.90 14.55 -15.62
C ARG A 177 -6.70 14.28 -17.11
N GLN A 178 -5.51 14.53 -17.64
CA GLN A 178 -5.19 14.32 -19.06
C GLN A 178 -4.91 12.85 -19.39
N HIS A 179 -4.31 12.11 -18.46
CA HIS A 179 -3.85 10.73 -18.66
C HIS A 179 -4.62 9.68 -17.84
N PHE A 180 -5.84 10.02 -17.37
CA PHE A 180 -6.58 9.17 -16.43
C PHE A 180 -6.87 7.76 -16.95
N ASN A 181 -6.97 7.56 -18.25
CA ASN A 181 -7.24 6.27 -18.90
C ASN A 181 -5.98 5.44 -19.16
N GLU A 182 -4.82 5.99 -18.87
CA GLU A 182 -3.53 5.32 -19.01
C GLU A 182 -3.03 4.79 -17.67
N ARG A 183 -2.00 3.95 -17.72
CA ARG A 183 -1.26 3.54 -16.53
C ARG A 183 -0.33 4.66 -16.10
N ILE A 184 -0.59 5.24 -14.93
CA ILE A 184 0.23 6.32 -14.36
C ILE A 184 1.16 5.74 -13.31
N TYR A 185 2.44 6.14 -13.38
CA TYR A 185 3.46 5.83 -12.38
C TYR A 185 3.82 7.09 -11.59
N LEU A 186 4.23 6.91 -10.33
CA LEU A 186 4.60 8.01 -9.45
C LEU A 186 5.78 8.83 -10.03
N ASP A 187 6.74 8.16 -10.70
CA ASP A 187 7.86 8.82 -11.35
C ASP A 187 7.44 9.79 -12.46
N GLN A 188 6.37 9.51 -13.19
CA GLN A 188 5.84 10.44 -14.20
C GLN A 188 5.32 11.72 -13.54
N LEU A 189 4.60 11.58 -12.41
CA LEU A 189 4.12 12.72 -11.64
C LEU A 189 5.28 13.53 -11.06
N CYS A 190 6.30 12.86 -10.54
CA CYS A 190 7.52 13.51 -10.03
C CYS A 190 8.26 14.28 -11.15
N HIS A 191 8.44 13.66 -12.31
CA HIS A 191 9.06 14.31 -13.47
C HIS A 191 8.29 15.55 -13.91
N HIS A 192 6.96 15.46 -13.97
CA HIS A 192 6.09 16.56 -14.41
C HIS A 192 6.05 17.72 -13.41
N THR A 193 6.18 17.44 -12.12
CA THR A 193 6.11 18.44 -11.05
C THR A 193 7.46 18.95 -10.60
N GLY A 194 8.54 18.22 -10.86
CA GLY A 194 9.88 18.51 -10.33
C GLY A 194 10.04 18.18 -8.84
N LEU A 195 9.07 17.48 -8.25
CA LEU A 195 9.09 17.10 -6.83
C LEU A 195 9.62 15.67 -6.65
N SER A 196 10.25 15.40 -5.52
CA SER A 196 10.55 14.05 -5.09
C SER A 196 9.27 13.28 -4.72
N LYS A 197 9.29 11.93 -4.77
CA LYS A 197 8.13 11.06 -4.47
C LYS A 197 7.52 11.39 -3.11
N SER A 198 8.33 11.47 -2.08
CA SER A 198 7.87 11.74 -0.72
C SER A 198 7.31 13.16 -0.55
N THR A 199 7.95 14.17 -1.18
CA THR A 199 7.46 15.54 -1.16
C THR A 199 6.14 15.66 -1.88
N LEU A 200 6.02 15.06 -3.08
CA LEU A 200 4.78 15.05 -3.86
C LEU A 200 3.63 14.41 -3.06
N LEU A 201 3.82 13.22 -2.49
CA LEU A 201 2.77 12.53 -1.76
C LEU A 201 2.29 13.32 -0.55
N ARG A 202 3.21 13.85 0.26
CA ARG A 202 2.86 14.64 1.46
C ARG A 202 2.14 15.93 1.08
N ALA A 203 2.69 16.70 0.12
CA ALA A 203 2.12 17.96 -0.32
C ALA A 203 0.75 17.75 -1.00
N PHE A 204 0.63 16.71 -1.85
CA PHE A 204 -0.63 16.38 -2.52
C PHE A 204 -1.72 16.00 -1.50
N THR A 205 -1.41 15.07 -0.58
CA THR A 205 -2.36 14.63 0.45
C THR A 205 -2.75 15.78 1.38
N LYS A 206 -1.79 16.64 1.77
CA LYS A 206 -2.07 17.84 2.56
C LYS A 206 -3.00 18.82 1.80
N SER A 207 -2.75 19.02 0.50
CA SER A 207 -3.50 19.98 -0.33
C SER A 207 -4.88 19.48 -0.73
N LYS A 208 -5.00 18.20 -1.14
CA LYS A 208 -6.24 17.61 -1.71
C LYS A 208 -7.02 16.74 -0.72
N GLY A 209 -6.47 16.42 0.45
CA GLY A 209 -7.08 15.55 1.45
C GLY A 209 -7.10 14.06 1.08
N ILE A 210 -6.59 13.69 -0.09
CA ILE A 210 -6.52 12.32 -0.62
C ILE A 210 -5.20 12.12 -1.36
N THR A 211 -4.78 10.87 -1.55
CA THR A 211 -3.56 10.55 -2.30
C THR A 211 -3.73 10.76 -3.81
N PRO A 212 -2.64 10.92 -4.59
CA PRO A 212 -2.70 10.95 -6.06
C PRO A 212 -3.46 9.77 -6.66
N TYR A 213 -3.26 8.56 -6.12
CA TYR A 213 -3.95 7.36 -6.57
C TYR A 213 -5.48 7.47 -6.35
N ARG A 214 -5.93 7.87 -5.15
CA ARG A 214 -7.35 8.08 -4.87
C ARG A 214 -7.95 9.20 -5.71
N TYR A 215 -7.18 10.20 -6.03
CA TYR A 215 -7.57 11.26 -6.96
C TYR A 215 -7.79 10.71 -8.37
N LEU A 216 -6.86 9.90 -8.88
CA LEU A 216 -6.97 9.20 -10.17
C LEU A 216 -8.23 8.32 -10.21
N GLU A 217 -8.45 7.48 -9.19
CA GLU A 217 -9.64 6.63 -9.11
C GLU A 217 -10.94 7.46 -9.15
N THR A 218 -10.99 8.58 -8.42
CA THR A 218 -12.14 9.48 -8.41
C THR A 218 -12.42 10.05 -9.81
N ILE A 219 -11.37 10.47 -10.53
CA ILE A 219 -11.51 10.95 -11.92
C ILE A 219 -12.04 9.83 -12.82
N ARG A 220 -11.49 8.63 -12.74
CA ARG A 220 -11.94 7.47 -13.51
C ARG A 220 -13.41 7.12 -13.29
N ILE A 221 -13.84 7.09 -12.03
CA ILE A 221 -15.24 6.80 -11.68
C ILE A 221 -16.17 7.90 -12.20
N ASN A 222 -15.81 9.16 -12.09
CA ASN A 222 -16.63 10.25 -12.63
C ASN A 222 -16.74 10.17 -14.15
N LYS A 223 -15.67 9.84 -14.86
CA LYS A 223 -15.70 9.62 -16.32
C LYS A 223 -16.53 8.38 -16.69
N ALA A 224 -16.36 7.28 -15.95
CA ALA A 224 -17.18 6.07 -16.16
C ALA A 224 -18.66 6.34 -15.93
N LYS A 225 -19.01 7.12 -14.92
CA LYS A 225 -20.39 7.55 -14.64
C LYS A 225 -20.99 8.25 -15.85
N THR A 226 -20.31 9.23 -16.42
CA THR A 226 -20.75 9.92 -17.65
C THR A 226 -20.90 8.96 -18.84
N LEU A 227 -20.00 8.01 -19.02
CA LEU A 227 -20.12 7.01 -20.09
C LEU A 227 -21.36 6.12 -19.90
N LEU A 228 -21.62 5.67 -18.68
CA LEU A 228 -22.79 4.86 -18.34
C LEU A 228 -24.10 5.63 -18.54
N GLU A 229 -24.15 6.92 -18.18
CA GLU A 229 -25.27 7.83 -18.41
C GLU A 229 -25.60 7.97 -19.91
N ASN A 230 -24.57 7.89 -20.75
CA ASN A 230 -24.70 7.88 -22.21
C ASN A 230 -24.94 6.48 -22.81
N GLY A 231 -25.25 5.48 -21.97
CA GLY A 231 -25.64 4.15 -22.40
C GLY A 231 -24.48 3.19 -22.70
N VAL A 232 -23.21 3.59 -22.51
CA VAL A 232 -22.05 2.73 -22.71
C VAL A 232 -22.13 1.51 -21.78
N GLN A 233 -21.71 0.35 -22.27
CA GLN A 233 -21.72 -0.89 -21.49
C GLN A 233 -20.70 -0.83 -20.35
N PRO A 234 -20.98 -1.44 -19.19
CA PRO A 234 -20.06 -1.41 -18.04
C PRO A 234 -18.64 -1.87 -18.33
N ILE A 235 -18.49 -2.93 -19.12
CA ILE A 235 -17.18 -3.45 -19.52
C ILE A 235 -16.41 -2.43 -20.37
N GLU A 236 -17.08 -1.79 -21.29
CA GLU A 236 -16.51 -0.80 -22.17
C GLU A 236 -16.16 0.50 -21.40
N ALA A 237 -17.04 0.94 -20.51
CA ALA A 237 -16.77 2.07 -19.61
C ALA A 237 -15.55 1.81 -18.72
N ALA A 238 -15.37 0.58 -18.20
CA ALA A 238 -14.19 0.19 -17.44
C ALA A 238 -12.91 0.35 -18.29
N ILE A 239 -12.89 -0.19 -19.49
CA ILE A 239 -11.73 -0.14 -20.40
C ILE A 239 -11.41 1.32 -20.77
N GLN A 240 -12.40 2.11 -21.20
CA GLN A 240 -12.21 3.51 -21.60
C GLN A 240 -11.72 4.40 -20.46
N THR A 241 -11.96 4.01 -19.22
CA THR A 241 -11.52 4.78 -18.04
C THR A 241 -10.28 4.20 -17.37
N GLY A 242 -9.60 3.23 -17.99
CA GLY A 242 -8.30 2.75 -17.55
C GLY A 242 -8.33 1.76 -16.38
N PHE A 243 -9.46 1.10 -16.13
CA PHE A 243 -9.49 -0.03 -15.20
C PHE A 243 -8.96 -1.29 -15.88
N SER A 244 -8.12 -2.04 -15.16
CA SER A 244 -7.48 -3.26 -15.66
C SER A 244 -8.46 -4.43 -15.86
N ASP A 245 -9.53 -4.46 -15.05
CA ASP A 245 -10.54 -5.51 -15.10
C ASP A 245 -11.92 -5.03 -14.64
N GLN A 246 -12.95 -5.75 -15.12
CA GLN A 246 -14.35 -5.42 -14.82
C GLN A 246 -14.70 -5.62 -13.34
N SER A 247 -14.09 -6.59 -12.65
CA SER A 247 -14.41 -6.90 -11.27
C SER A 247 -13.92 -5.78 -10.36
N HIS A 248 -12.68 -5.31 -10.57
CA HIS A 248 -12.12 -4.16 -9.86
C HIS A 248 -12.98 -2.90 -10.10
N PHE A 249 -13.30 -2.61 -11.36
CA PHE A 249 -14.20 -1.50 -11.71
C PHE A 249 -15.56 -1.60 -11.00
N THR A 250 -16.22 -2.75 -11.07
CA THR A 250 -17.55 -2.96 -10.48
C THR A 250 -17.52 -2.75 -8.96
N ASN A 251 -16.54 -3.33 -8.28
CA ASN A 251 -16.38 -3.20 -6.84
C ASN A 251 -16.14 -1.74 -6.44
N TYR A 252 -15.29 -1.06 -7.21
CA TYR A 252 -14.92 0.32 -6.94
C TYR A 252 -16.08 1.27 -7.20
N PHE A 253 -16.76 1.13 -8.35
CA PHE A 253 -17.94 1.91 -8.71
C PHE A 253 -19.06 1.72 -7.67
N ASN A 254 -19.33 0.47 -7.27
CA ASN A 254 -20.32 0.17 -6.25
C ASN A 254 -19.98 0.84 -4.90
N ARG A 255 -18.71 0.82 -4.50
CA ARG A 255 -18.25 1.46 -3.27
C ARG A 255 -18.41 2.99 -3.31
N PHE A 256 -18.21 3.63 -4.48
CA PHE A 256 -18.30 5.08 -4.63
C PHE A 256 -19.72 5.59 -4.86
N ILE A 257 -20.50 4.89 -5.68
CA ILE A 257 -21.83 5.32 -6.14
C ILE A 257 -22.95 4.67 -5.33
N GLY A 258 -22.67 3.51 -4.69
CA GLY A 258 -23.66 2.72 -3.97
C GLY A 258 -24.50 1.78 -4.86
N LEU A 259 -24.29 1.81 -6.17
CA LEU A 259 -24.99 0.97 -7.16
C LEU A 259 -23.99 0.27 -8.08
N SER A 260 -24.34 -0.88 -8.60
CA SER A 260 -23.50 -1.49 -9.64
C SER A 260 -23.55 -0.69 -10.94
N PRO A 261 -22.48 -0.72 -11.77
CA PRO A 261 -22.45 0.01 -13.04
C PRO A 261 -23.62 -0.30 -13.96
N GLY A 262 -24.05 -1.57 -14.00
CA GLY A 262 -25.19 -1.99 -14.82
C GLY A 262 -26.52 -1.42 -14.33
N VAL A 263 -26.76 -1.43 -13.02
CA VAL A 263 -27.94 -0.82 -12.40
C VAL A 263 -27.96 0.67 -12.66
N TYR A 264 -26.81 1.34 -12.41
CA TYR A 264 -26.68 2.78 -12.64
C TYR A 264 -26.97 3.16 -14.10
N ARG A 265 -26.39 2.47 -15.07
CA ARG A 265 -26.66 2.70 -16.51
C ARG A 265 -28.14 2.60 -16.84
N ASN A 266 -28.83 1.58 -16.29
CA ASN A 266 -30.23 1.31 -16.61
C ASN A 266 -31.19 2.43 -16.15
N ILE A 267 -30.80 3.27 -15.20
CA ILE A 267 -31.56 4.46 -14.78
C ILE A 267 -31.73 5.44 -15.94
N PHE A 268 -30.73 5.54 -16.83
CA PHE A 268 -30.69 6.48 -17.94
C PHE A 268 -31.11 5.85 -19.29
N SER A 269 -31.40 4.52 -19.32
CA SER A 269 -31.86 3.89 -20.55
C SER A 269 -33.31 4.27 -20.87
N ASP A 270 -33.66 4.36 -22.17
CA ASP A 270 -35.00 4.80 -22.63
C ASP A 270 -36.16 3.94 -22.12
N LYS A 271 -35.89 2.76 -21.55
CA LYS A 271 -36.91 1.89 -20.93
C LYS A 271 -37.52 2.48 -19.67
N ASN A 272 -36.83 3.43 -18.98
CA ASN A 272 -37.32 4.08 -17.76
C ASN A 272 -37.94 5.48 -18.01
N LYS A 273 -38.06 5.93 -19.23
CA LYS A 273 -38.77 7.17 -19.57
C LYS A 273 -40.30 7.07 -19.42
N LYS A 274 -40.86 5.87 -19.17
CA LYS A 274 -42.25 5.69 -18.71
C LYS A 274 -42.24 5.52 -17.21
N GLY A 275 -42.62 6.61 -16.54
CA GLY A 275 -42.59 6.82 -15.09
C GLY A 275 -43.13 5.63 -14.27
N ASP A 276 -42.19 4.85 -13.74
CA ASP A 276 -42.42 4.05 -12.57
C ASP A 276 -41.31 4.39 -11.57
N TYR A 277 -41.67 5.16 -10.57
CA TYR A 277 -40.85 5.38 -9.39
C TYR A 277 -40.77 4.06 -8.63
N LEU A 278 -39.68 3.33 -8.80
CA LEU A 278 -39.35 2.21 -7.93
C LEU A 278 -38.91 2.76 -6.58
N HIS A 279 -39.80 2.67 -5.60
CA HIS A 279 -39.44 2.79 -4.20
C HIS A 279 -38.65 1.54 -3.79
N PHE A 280 -37.42 1.76 -3.32
CA PHE A 280 -36.62 0.77 -2.59
C PHE A 280 -36.61 1.11 -1.11
#